data_248975eaac84fdac5c9a82d9a0c55c72
#
_entry.id   248975eaac84fdac5c9a82d9a0c55c72
#
_cell.length_a   1.000
_cell.length_b   1.000
_cell.length_c   1.000
_cell.angle_alpha   90.00
_cell.angle_beta   90.00
_cell.angle_gamma   90.00
#
_symmetry.space_group_name_H-M   'P 1'
#
loop_
_entity.id
_entity.type
_entity.pdbx_description
1 polymer ?
#
loop_
_entity_poly.entity_id
_entity_poly.type
_entity_poly.pdbx_seq_one_letter_code
_entity_poly.pdbx_strand_id
1 'polypeptide(L)'
;MRNLRNLLLINILIFISCKNIEQNKLTLPSIFSNHMVLQQQTHVSIWGNTIADHPVEIKGSWGSKVITTANSKGEWKASLETPSFGGPFELSIRSNEQNIVFSDVMIGEVWLASGQSNMEWNINQSSEGRGIDDENEYLSANYPEIRMFNIPQDLSGKYLNNVKWLIINPENIEKSNGITNRSGISATAFFFAVKLYAKLNIPIGIINSSWGGTR
;
A
#
# COMPACT_ATOMS: atom_id res chain seq x y z
N MET A 1 -20.91 -35.41 45.28
CA MET A 1 -19.63 -34.70 45.07
C MET A 1 -18.78 -35.17 43.88
N ARG A 2 -19.13 -36.28 43.18
CA ARG A 2 -18.36 -36.85 42.06
C ARG A 2 -18.68 -36.22 40.70
N ASN A 3 -19.84 -35.57 40.54
CA ASN A 3 -20.31 -34.97 39.28
C ASN A 3 -19.82 -33.52 39.03
N LEU A 4 -19.38 -32.81 40.07
CA LEU A 4 -18.90 -31.43 39.92
C LEU A 4 -17.48 -31.34 39.35
N ARG A 5 -16.66 -32.41 39.57
CA ARG A 5 -15.26 -32.48 39.12
C ARG A 5 -15.14 -32.74 37.62
N ASN A 6 -16.11 -33.43 37.03
CA ASN A 6 -16.16 -33.68 35.60
C ASN A 6 -16.73 -32.49 34.80
N LEU A 7 -17.55 -31.65 35.41
CA LEU A 7 -18.07 -30.43 34.78
C LEU A 7 -16.97 -29.35 34.63
N LEU A 8 -16.02 -29.30 35.58
CA LEU A 8 -14.90 -28.34 35.54
C LEU A 8 -13.88 -28.65 34.46
N LEU A 9 -13.67 -29.93 34.13
CA LEU A 9 -12.72 -30.35 33.10
C LEU A 9 -13.24 -30.09 31.69
N ILE A 10 -14.55 -30.11 31.48
CA ILE A 10 -15.16 -29.82 30.16
C ILE A 10 -15.11 -28.31 29.85
N ASN A 11 -15.20 -27.43 30.82
CA ASN A 11 -15.12 -25.98 30.63
C ASN A 11 -13.71 -25.47 30.31
N ILE A 12 -12.64 -26.18 30.70
CA ILE A 12 -11.25 -25.77 30.40
C ILE A 12 -10.87 -26.06 28.95
N LEU A 13 -11.49 -27.05 28.32
CA LEU A 13 -11.21 -27.39 26.91
C LEU A 13 -11.83 -26.43 25.89
N ILE A 14 -12.85 -25.65 26.25
CA ILE A 14 -13.53 -24.72 25.34
C ILE A 14 -12.76 -23.39 25.20
N PHE A 15 -11.92 -23.03 26.16
CA PHE A 15 -11.17 -21.75 26.12
C PHE A 15 -9.88 -21.77 25.33
N ILE A 16 -9.39 -22.93 24.87
CA ILE A 16 -8.15 -23.07 24.10
C ILE A 16 -8.37 -22.87 22.57
N SER A 17 -9.62 -22.93 22.11
CA SER A 17 -9.94 -22.92 20.67
C SER A 17 -10.07 -21.53 20.02
N CYS A 18 -10.09 -20.43 20.80
CA CYS A 18 -10.36 -19.10 20.23
C CYS A 18 -9.14 -18.24 19.87
N LYS A 19 -7.90 -18.73 20.07
CA LYS A 19 -6.70 -17.91 19.82
C LYS A 19 -6.04 -18.11 18.44
N ASN A 20 -6.51 -19.06 17.64
CA ASN A 20 -5.81 -19.43 16.39
C ASN A 20 -6.46 -18.98 15.08
N ILE A 21 -7.56 -18.22 15.10
CA ILE A 21 -8.28 -17.88 13.86
C ILE A 21 -7.59 -16.72 13.08
N GLU A 22 -6.93 -15.81 13.76
CA GLU A 22 -6.23 -14.70 13.09
C GLU A 22 -4.87 -15.09 12.48
N GLN A 23 -4.19 -16.09 13.03
CA GLN A 23 -2.89 -16.54 12.54
C GLN A 23 -2.93 -17.32 11.22
N ASN A 24 -4.12 -17.71 10.74
CA ASN A 24 -4.29 -18.54 9.56
C ASN A 24 -4.72 -17.76 8.31
N LYS A 25 -4.70 -16.44 8.35
CA LYS A 25 -5.15 -15.61 7.24
C LYS A 25 -3.98 -15.13 6.38
N LEU A 26 -4.12 -15.28 5.07
CA LEU A 26 -3.22 -14.63 4.12
C LEU A 26 -3.44 -13.12 4.19
N THR A 27 -2.39 -12.37 4.56
CA THR A 27 -2.43 -10.92 4.69
C THR A 27 -1.19 -10.27 4.13
N LEU A 28 -1.36 -9.07 3.59
CA LEU A 28 -0.26 -8.22 3.13
C LEU A 28 -0.40 -6.82 3.73
N PRO A 29 0.69 -6.07 3.90
CA PRO A 29 0.65 -4.65 4.20
C PRO A 29 -0.12 -3.86 3.14
N SER A 30 -0.76 -2.76 3.53
CA SER A 30 -1.62 -1.95 2.67
C SER A 30 -0.93 -1.29 1.48
N ILE A 31 0.40 -1.21 1.50
CA ILE A 31 1.17 -0.77 0.34
C ILE A 31 0.94 -1.70 -0.88
N PHE A 32 0.61 -2.97 -0.63
CA PHE A 32 0.10 -3.88 -1.65
C PHE A 32 -1.41 -3.78 -1.68
N SER A 33 -1.91 -2.99 -2.59
CA SER A 33 -3.34 -2.79 -2.80
C SER A 33 -3.62 -2.46 -4.26
N ASN A 34 -4.90 -2.43 -4.63
CA ASN A 34 -5.30 -1.96 -5.95
C ASN A 34 -4.68 -0.58 -6.24
N HIS A 35 -4.43 -0.32 -7.50
CA HIS A 35 -3.84 0.92 -8.00
C HIS A 35 -2.37 1.14 -7.64
N MET A 36 -1.66 0.17 -7.04
CA MET A 36 -0.23 0.32 -6.74
C MET A 36 0.62 0.46 -8.01
N VAL A 37 1.79 1.08 -7.84
CA VAL A 37 2.84 1.08 -8.85
C VAL A 37 4.01 0.26 -8.32
N LEU A 38 4.51 -0.67 -9.13
CA LEU A 38 5.72 -1.44 -8.86
C LEU A 38 6.88 -0.89 -9.70
N GLN A 39 8.09 -0.88 -9.13
CA GLN A 39 9.29 -0.45 -9.86
C GLN A 39 9.52 -1.36 -11.06
N GLN A 40 9.80 -0.77 -12.22
CA GLN A 40 10.11 -1.47 -13.47
C GLN A 40 11.50 -2.11 -13.49
N GLN A 41 11.69 -3.10 -14.37
CA GLN A 41 13.00 -3.71 -14.74
C GLN A 41 13.84 -4.10 -13.52
N THR A 42 13.23 -4.69 -12.50
CA THR A 42 13.90 -5.08 -11.26
C THR A 42 13.22 -6.28 -10.63
N HIS A 43 13.72 -6.66 -9.48
CA HIS A 43 13.09 -7.65 -8.60
C HIS A 43 12.46 -6.93 -7.41
N VAL A 44 11.14 -6.81 -7.42
CA VAL A 44 10.41 -6.16 -6.31
C VAL A 44 10.19 -7.15 -5.16
N SER A 45 10.41 -6.69 -3.94
CA SER A 45 10.08 -7.47 -2.75
C SER A 45 8.59 -7.42 -2.47
N ILE A 46 7.97 -8.59 -2.28
CA ILE A 46 6.57 -8.73 -1.83
C ILE A 46 6.58 -9.58 -0.58
N TRP A 47 5.83 -9.18 0.44
CA TRP A 47 5.85 -9.86 1.74
C TRP A 47 4.50 -9.80 2.46
N GLY A 48 4.32 -10.68 3.42
CA GLY A 48 3.10 -10.75 4.22
C GLY A 48 3.12 -11.88 5.22
N ASN A 49 1.95 -12.28 5.65
CA ASN A 49 1.77 -13.39 6.59
C ASN A 49 0.76 -14.39 6.04
N THR A 50 0.91 -15.63 6.43
CA THR A 50 -0.03 -16.74 6.18
C THR A 50 0.18 -17.83 7.23
N ILE A 51 -0.37 -19.02 7.02
CA ILE A 51 -0.13 -20.19 7.86
C ILE A 51 1.37 -20.54 7.83
N ALA A 52 1.95 -20.85 9.00
CA ALA A 52 3.34 -21.28 9.11
C ALA A 52 3.64 -22.48 8.21
N ASP A 53 4.83 -22.49 7.63
CA ASP A 53 5.36 -23.55 6.77
C ASP A 53 4.55 -23.83 5.48
N HIS A 54 3.58 -22.95 5.15
CA HIS A 54 2.79 -23.10 3.93
C HIS A 54 3.44 -22.39 2.73
N PRO A 55 3.31 -22.95 1.53
CA PRO A 55 3.77 -22.32 0.30
C PRO A 55 2.90 -21.09 -0.04
N VAL A 56 3.54 -20.08 -0.59
CA VAL A 56 2.92 -18.85 -1.11
C VAL A 56 3.33 -18.70 -2.56
N GLU A 57 2.36 -18.69 -3.45
CA GLU A 57 2.54 -18.41 -4.87
C GLU A 57 2.20 -16.96 -5.14
N ILE A 58 3.10 -16.25 -5.81
CA ILE A 58 2.90 -14.88 -6.28
C ILE A 58 3.00 -14.89 -7.80
N LYS A 59 2.00 -14.33 -8.47
CA LYS A 59 1.93 -14.31 -9.93
C LYS A 59 1.47 -12.94 -10.42
N GLY A 60 2.27 -12.33 -11.30
CA GLY A 60 1.87 -11.15 -12.08
C GLY A 60 1.28 -11.55 -13.42
N SER A 61 0.24 -10.84 -13.87
CA SER A 61 -0.38 -11.06 -15.19
C SER A 61 0.57 -10.75 -16.35
N TRP A 62 1.70 -10.08 -16.08
CA TRP A 62 2.80 -9.86 -17.03
C TRP A 62 3.68 -11.10 -17.28
N GLY A 63 3.37 -12.24 -16.67
CA GLY A 63 4.03 -13.52 -16.91
C GLY A 63 4.99 -13.98 -15.81
N SER A 64 5.41 -13.10 -14.89
CA SER A 64 6.31 -13.47 -13.79
C SER A 64 5.59 -14.24 -12.70
N LYS A 65 6.30 -15.22 -12.14
CA LYS A 65 5.80 -16.08 -11.07
C LYS A 65 6.94 -16.46 -10.13
N VAL A 66 6.66 -16.47 -8.82
CA VAL A 66 7.57 -16.96 -7.79
C VAL A 66 6.80 -17.74 -6.73
N ILE A 67 7.45 -18.74 -6.14
CA ILE A 67 6.92 -19.48 -4.99
C ILE A 67 7.93 -19.35 -3.86
N THR A 68 7.42 -19.08 -2.66
CA THR A 68 8.18 -19.06 -1.41
C THR A 68 7.44 -19.86 -0.34
N THR A 69 8.04 -20.05 0.82
CA THR A 69 7.40 -20.73 1.96
C THR A 69 7.44 -19.81 3.16
N ALA A 70 6.32 -19.69 3.87
CA ALA A 70 6.26 -18.95 5.13
C ALA A 70 7.14 -19.65 6.20
N ASN A 71 7.76 -18.86 7.05
CA ASN A 71 8.55 -19.38 8.18
C ASN A 71 7.63 -19.91 9.30
N SER A 72 8.22 -20.42 10.38
CA SER A 72 7.50 -20.94 11.56
C SER A 72 6.62 -19.92 12.29
N LYS A 73 6.76 -18.60 11.96
CA LYS A 73 5.90 -17.51 12.46
C LYS A 73 4.80 -17.14 11.47
N GLY A 74 4.76 -17.80 10.30
CA GLY A 74 3.84 -17.46 9.23
C GLY A 74 4.28 -16.26 8.36
N GLU A 75 5.47 -15.70 8.57
CA GLU A 75 6.00 -14.60 7.78
C GLU A 75 6.61 -15.13 6.47
N TRP A 76 6.35 -14.44 5.37
CA TRP A 76 6.94 -14.77 4.08
C TRP A 76 7.40 -13.53 3.33
N LYS A 77 8.39 -13.71 2.48
CA LYS A 77 8.90 -12.71 1.55
C LYS A 77 9.33 -13.39 0.26
N ALA A 78 9.02 -12.76 -0.86
CA ALA A 78 9.41 -13.19 -2.19
C ALA A 78 9.97 -12.03 -2.99
N SER A 79 10.72 -12.36 -4.04
CA SER A 79 11.29 -11.42 -4.98
C SER A 79 10.69 -11.71 -6.35
N LEU A 80 9.84 -10.81 -6.88
CA LEU A 80 9.13 -10.98 -8.14
C LEU A 80 9.75 -10.07 -9.20
N GLU A 81 10.10 -10.62 -10.34
CA GLU A 81 10.63 -9.87 -11.48
C GLU A 81 9.53 -9.02 -12.13
N THR A 82 9.86 -7.75 -12.43
CA THR A 82 9.01 -6.82 -13.14
C THR A 82 9.59 -6.50 -14.51
N PRO A 83 8.76 -6.45 -15.57
CA PRO A 83 9.20 -6.06 -16.92
C PRO A 83 9.46 -4.55 -17.01
N SER A 84 9.65 -4.05 -18.22
CA SER A 84 9.55 -2.61 -18.53
C SER A 84 8.15 -2.09 -18.19
N PHE A 85 8.02 -0.78 -18.09
CA PHE A 85 6.79 -0.09 -17.72
C PHE A 85 5.56 -0.55 -18.53
N GLY A 86 4.39 -0.39 -17.93
CA GLY A 86 3.10 -0.72 -18.55
C GLY A 86 2.01 -0.99 -17.51
N GLY A 87 0.91 -1.54 -17.98
CA GLY A 87 -0.29 -1.83 -17.19
C GLY A 87 -1.56 -1.33 -17.88
N PRO A 88 -2.72 -1.48 -17.24
CA PRO A 88 -2.90 -2.08 -15.92
C PRO A 88 -2.74 -3.61 -15.93
N PHE A 89 -2.12 -4.12 -14.88
CA PHE A 89 -1.90 -5.54 -14.62
C PHE A 89 -2.68 -6.01 -13.39
N GLU A 90 -2.65 -7.32 -13.18
CA GLU A 90 -3.11 -7.97 -11.94
C GLU A 90 -1.92 -8.64 -11.23
N LEU A 91 -1.93 -8.59 -9.90
CA LEU A 91 -1.03 -9.33 -9.05
C LEU A 91 -1.85 -10.26 -8.15
N SER A 92 -1.67 -11.57 -8.28
CA SER A 92 -2.32 -12.57 -7.45
C SER A 92 -1.36 -13.20 -6.46
N ILE A 93 -1.81 -13.36 -5.23
CA ILE A 93 -1.08 -14.03 -4.15
C ILE A 93 -1.96 -15.15 -3.60
N ARG A 94 -1.46 -16.36 -3.66
CA ARG A 94 -2.20 -17.55 -3.24
C ARG A 94 -1.42 -18.33 -2.18
N SER A 95 -2.13 -18.69 -1.11
CA SER A 95 -1.60 -19.61 -0.10
C SER A 95 -2.74 -20.45 0.44
N ASN A 96 -2.60 -21.77 0.44
CA ASN A 96 -3.66 -22.71 0.77
C ASN A 96 -4.92 -22.43 -0.10
N GLU A 97 -6.09 -22.37 0.49
CA GLU A 97 -7.35 -22.06 -0.21
C GLU A 97 -7.63 -20.56 -0.36
N GLN A 98 -6.73 -19.70 0.16
CA GLN A 98 -6.88 -18.26 0.11
C GLN A 98 -6.19 -17.68 -1.12
N ASN A 99 -6.86 -16.73 -1.76
CA ASN A 99 -6.35 -16.00 -2.92
C ASN A 99 -6.69 -14.51 -2.77
N ILE A 100 -5.68 -13.67 -2.88
CA ILE A 100 -5.81 -12.22 -2.94
C ILE A 100 -5.40 -11.79 -4.34
N VAL A 101 -6.21 -10.96 -4.98
CA VAL A 101 -5.92 -10.38 -6.29
C VAL A 101 -5.96 -8.87 -6.17
N PHE A 102 -4.88 -8.24 -6.56
CA PHE A 102 -4.80 -6.79 -6.74
C PHE A 102 -4.96 -6.46 -8.22
N SER A 103 -5.86 -5.56 -8.52
CA SER A 103 -6.15 -5.07 -9.87
C SER A 103 -5.58 -3.68 -10.09
N ASP A 104 -5.51 -3.28 -11.36
CA ASP A 104 -5.02 -1.97 -11.79
C ASP A 104 -3.61 -1.68 -11.24
N VAL A 105 -2.75 -2.68 -11.30
CA VAL A 105 -1.34 -2.57 -10.93
C VAL A 105 -0.57 -1.99 -12.10
N MET A 106 0.13 -0.88 -11.87
CA MET A 106 1.03 -0.29 -12.87
C MET A 106 2.47 -0.71 -12.58
N ILE A 107 3.26 -0.78 -13.64
CA ILE A 107 4.73 -0.95 -13.56
C ILE A 107 5.36 0.30 -14.15
N GLY A 108 6.26 0.95 -13.40
CA GLY A 108 6.87 2.23 -13.78
C GLY A 108 7.97 2.65 -12.82
N GLU A 109 8.14 3.95 -12.63
CA GLU A 109 9.09 4.50 -11.67
C GLU A 109 8.44 4.73 -10.31
N VAL A 110 9.08 4.23 -9.25
CA VAL A 110 8.60 4.42 -7.87
C VAL A 110 9.59 5.27 -7.08
N TRP A 111 9.08 6.35 -6.48
CA TRP A 111 9.88 7.31 -5.73
C TRP A 111 9.39 7.43 -4.28
N LEU A 112 10.34 7.48 -3.35
CA LEU A 112 10.07 7.80 -1.95
C LEU A 112 10.23 9.31 -1.75
N ALA A 113 9.10 9.99 -1.50
CA ALA A 113 9.06 11.40 -1.12
C ALA A 113 9.10 11.48 0.41
N SER A 114 10.21 11.91 0.97
CA SER A 114 10.44 12.03 2.40
C SER A 114 10.91 13.43 2.75
N GLY A 115 10.69 13.84 3.99
CA GLY A 115 11.13 15.14 4.49
C GLY A 115 10.18 15.72 5.53
N GLN A 116 10.30 17.04 5.74
CA GLN A 116 9.53 17.80 6.71
C GLN A 116 8.41 18.62 6.05
N SER A 117 8.11 19.77 6.60
CA SER A 117 6.99 20.67 6.23
C SER A 117 6.87 20.92 4.73
N ASN A 118 7.97 21.22 4.02
CA ASN A 118 7.92 21.48 2.58
C ASN A 118 7.49 20.27 1.74
N MET A 119 7.79 19.06 2.19
CA MET A 119 7.31 17.85 1.54
C MET A 119 5.93 17.43 2.05
N GLU A 120 5.59 17.78 3.28
CA GLU A 120 4.30 17.44 3.89
C GLU A 120 3.15 18.30 3.35
N TRP A 121 3.44 19.57 3.00
CA TRP A 121 2.39 20.47 2.54
C TRP A 121 1.66 19.92 1.33
N ASN A 122 0.34 19.79 1.50
CA ASN A 122 -0.52 19.30 0.44
C ASN A 122 -0.91 20.43 -0.54
N ILE A 123 -1.43 20.01 -1.68
CA ILE A 123 -1.81 20.90 -2.77
C ILE A 123 -2.75 22.02 -2.27
N ASN A 124 -3.71 21.71 -1.40
CA ASN A 124 -4.70 22.67 -0.93
C ASN A 124 -4.12 23.72 0.00
N GLN A 125 -3.17 23.34 0.86
CA GLN A 125 -2.47 24.28 1.73
C GLN A 125 -1.55 25.21 0.93
N SER A 126 -1.11 24.77 -0.23
CA SER A 126 -0.22 25.55 -1.10
C SER A 126 -0.99 26.61 -1.90
N SER A 127 -2.29 26.42 -2.13
CA SER A 127 -3.16 27.39 -2.83
C SER A 127 -3.56 28.59 -1.96
N GLU A 128 -3.53 28.45 -0.64
CA GLU A 128 -3.87 29.55 0.28
C GLU A 128 -2.77 30.64 0.35
N GLY A 129 -2.38 31.20 -0.81
CA GLY A 129 -1.44 32.33 -0.90
C GLY A 129 0.05 31.97 -0.80
N ARG A 130 0.42 30.73 -1.11
CA ARG A 130 1.78 30.21 -0.92
C ARG A 130 2.46 29.66 -2.19
N GLY A 131 2.10 30.15 -3.37
CA GLY A 131 2.91 29.94 -4.57
C GLY A 131 2.33 29.02 -5.64
N ILE A 132 1.06 28.64 -5.56
CA ILE A 132 0.30 28.10 -6.69
C ILE A 132 -0.65 29.22 -7.13
N ASP A 133 -0.30 29.87 -8.23
CA ASP A 133 -1.05 31.03 -8.75
C ASP A 133 -2.34 30.64 -9.46
N ASP A 134 -2.53 29.37 -9.81
CA ASP A 134 -3.71 28.87 -10.49
C ASP A 134 -4.27 27.59 -9.81
N GLU A 135 -5.27 27.77 -8.95
CA GLU A 135 -6.00 26.67 -8.33
C GLU A 135 -6.64 25.73 -9.36
N ASN A 136 -7.01 26.22 -10.53
CA ASN A 136 -7.67 25.42 -11.56
C ASN A 136 -6.69 24.44 -12.20
N GLU A 137 -5.39 24.75 -12.24
CA GLU A 137 -4.40 23.86 -12.85
C GLU A 137 -4.34 22.50 -12.13
N TYR A 138 -4.33 22.48 -10.81
CA TYR A 138 -4.23 21.23 -10.07
C TYR A 138 -5.59 20.59 -9.77
N LEU A 139 -6.67 21.38 -9.58
CA LEU A 139 -8.01 20.84 -9.35
C LEU A 139 -8.55 20.08 -10.57
N SER A 140 -8.15 20.49 -11.77
CA SER A 140 -8.47 19.78 -13.02
C SER A 140 -7.46 18.69 -13.40
N ALA A 141 -6.42 18.48 -12.62
CA ALA A 141 -5.36 17.52 -12.94
C ALA A 141 -5.90 16.09 -13.04
N ASN A 142 -5.67 15.48 -14.19
CA ASN A 142 -6.09 14.13 -14.49
C ASN A 142 -4.91 13.32 -15.06
N TYR A 143 -4.18 12.67 -14.16
CA TYR A 143 -3.00 11.86 -14.47
C TYR A 143 -3.20 10.43 -13.95
N PRO A 144 -4.00 9.58 -14.62
CA PRO A 144 -4.36 8.26 -14.11
C PRO A 144 -3.18 7.31 -13.96
N GLU A 145 -2.04 7.63 -14.56
CA GLU A 145 -0.79 6.88 -14.41
C GLU A 145 0.12 7.42 -13.31
N ILE A 146 -0.23 8.55 -12.68
CA ILE A 146 0.45 9.02 -11.47
C ILE A 146 -0.34 8.56 -10.27
N ARG A 147 0.31 7.86 -9.36
CA ARG A 147 -0.29 7.27 -8.16
C ARG A 147 0.49 7.68 -6.92
N MET A 148 -0.21 7.96 -5.83
CA MET A 148 0.41 8.34 -4.56
C MET A 148 -0.07 7.46 -3.42
N PHE A 149 0.86 6.98 -2.61
CA PHE A 149 0.61 6.27 -1.36
C PHE A 149 1.13 7.14 -0.20
N ASN A 150 0.21 7.63 0.63
CA ASN A 150 0.57 8.48 1.77
C ASN A 150 0.72 7.63 3.03
N ILE A 151 1.92 7.57 3.59
CA ILE A 151 2.17 6.90 4.88
C ILE A 151 1.63 7.80 5.99
N PRO A 152 0.71 7.31 6.84
CA PRO A 152 0.18 8.09 7.94
C PRO A 152 1.26 8.45 8.95
N GLN A 153 1.15 9.63 9.54
CA GLN A 153 2.01 10.07 10.64
C GLN A 153 1.57 9.37 11.95
N ASP A 154 1.84 8.09 12.03
CA ASP A 154 1.43 7.26 13.16
C ASP A 154 2.55 6.34 13.60
N LEU A 155 3.16 6.65 14.74
CA LEU A 155 4.22 5.83 15.34
C LEU A 155 3.73 4.47 15.82
N SER A 156 2.41 4.31 16.04
CA SER A 156 1.84 3.03 16.47
C SER A 156 1.68 2.02 15.33
N GLY A 157 1.73 2.47 14.07
CA GLY A 157 1.44 1.66 12.89
C GLY A 157 -0.02 1.25 12.73
N LYS A 158 -0.91 1.67 13.65
CA LYS A 158 -2.32 1.23 13.70
C LYS A 158 -3.12 1.64 12.45
N TYR A 159 -2.82 2.81 11.88
CA TYR A 159 -3.55 3.35 10.74
C TYR A 159 -2.98 2.92 9.38
N LEU A 160 -1.84 2.24 9.33
CA LEU A 160 -1.24 1.77 8.09
C LEU A 160 -2.16 0.82 7.31
N ASN A 161 -3.01 0.05 7.97
CA ASN A 161 -3.88 -0.93 7.32
C ASN A 161 -5.06 -0.30 6.53
N ASN A 162 -5.31 0.99 6.69
CA ASN A 162 -6.41 1.69 6.03
C ASN A 162 -5.96 2.58 4.87
N VAL A 163 -4.66 2.63 4.58
CA VAL A 163 -4.10 3.44 3.51
C VAL A 163 -4.27 2.74 2.17
N LYS A 164 -4.50 3.51 1.12
CA LYS A 164 -4.63 3.03 -0.26
C LYS A 164 -3.84 3.92 -1.20
N TRP A 165 -3.44 3.38 -2.33
CA TRP A 165 -2.94 4.16 -3.44
C TRP A 165 -4.03 5.05 -4.00
N LEU A 166 -3.72 6.33 -4.17
CA LEU A 166 -4.58 7.34 -4.78
C LEU A 166 -4.16 7.56 -6.22
N ILE A 167 -5.13 7.49 -7.12
CA ILE A 167 -4.97 7.91 -8.51
C ILE A 167 -5.05 9.43 -8.54
N ILE A 168 -4.16 10.10 -9.25
CA ILE A 168 -4.22 11.54 -9.42
C ILE A 168 -5.29 11.88 -10.44
N ASN A 169 -6.46 12.26 -9.95
CA ASN A 169 -7.61 12.74 -10.72
C ASN A 169 -8.39 13.79 -9.91
N PRO A 170 -9.29 14.57 -10.55
CA PRO A 170 -10.04 15.62 -9.86
C PRO A 170 -10.81 15.14 -8.63
N GLU A 171 -11.44 13.98 -8.72
CA GLU A 171 -12.23 13.40 -7.62
C GLU A 171 -11.37 13.10 -6.38
N ASN A 172 -10.20 12.50 -6.56
CA ASN A 172 -9.29 12.17 -5.45
C ASN A 172 -8.58 13.41 -4.90
N ILE A 173 -8.31 14.39 -5.75
CA ILE A 173 -7.78 15.69 -5.32
C ILE A 173 -8.82 16.39 -4.44
N GLU A 174 -10.07 16.46 -4.87
CA GLU A 174 -11.15 17.07 -4.09
C GLU A 174 -11.37 16.33 -2.77
N LYS A 175 -11.43 14.99 -2.78
CA LYS A 175 -11.56 14.19 -1.56
C LYS A 175 -10.40 14.36 -0.59
N SER A 176 -9.20 14.60 -1.09
CA SER A 176 -8.03 14.86 -0.25
C SER A 176 -8.13 16.21 0.50
N ASN A 177 -8.98 17.13 0.03
CA ASN A 177 -9.24 18.43 0.66
C ASN A 177 -9.95 18.32 2.02
N GLY A 178 -10.77 17.31 2.22
CA GLY A 178 -11.56 17.11 3.45
C GLY A 178 -10.86 16.31 4.54
N ILE A 179 -9.69 15.73 4.26
CA ILE A 179 -8.93 14.95 5.22
C ILE A 179 -7.95 15.87 5.93
N THR A 180 -8.09 15.99 7.23
CA THR A 180 -7.30 16.87 8.10
C THR A 180 -5.82 16.89 7.73
N ASN A 181 -5.34 18.02 7.36
CA ASN A 181 -3.99 18.62 7.28
C ASN A 181 -2.75 17.77 6.93
N ARG A 182 -2.78 16.42 6.93
CA ARG A 182 -1.55 15.61 6.86
C ARG A 182 -1.64 14.35 6.00
N SER A 183 -2.75 14.13 5.33
CA SER A 183 -2.95 12.95 4.46
C SER A 183 -3.31 13.31 3.01
N GLY A 184 -3.20 14.58 2.66
CA GLY A 184 -3.44 15.06 1.31
C GLY A 184 -2.29 14.77 0.36
N ILE A 185 -2.49 15.09 -0.91
CA ILE A 185 -1.48 14.96 -1.95
C ILE A 185 -0.38 16.02 -1.71
N SER A 186 0.84 15.59 -1.43
CA SER A 186 1.99 16.48 -1.28
C SER A 186 2.17 17.33 -2.56
N ALA A 187 2.16 18.65 -2.42
CA ALA A 187 2.36 19.54 -3.56
C ALA A 187 3.72 19.35 -4.23
N THR A 188 4.79 19.29 -3.42
CA THR A 188 6.15 19.07 -3.93
C THR A 188 6.26 17.75 -4.68
N ALA A 189 5.72 16.66 -4.11
CA ALA A 189 5.75 15.35 -4.74
C ALA A 189 4.86 15.29 -5.99
N PHE A 190 3.72 15.98 -5.99
CA PHE A 190 2.82 16.06 -7.13
C PHE A 190 3.50 16.73 -8.34
N PHE A 191 4.03 17.94 -8.17
CA PHE A 191 4.67 18.66 -9.26
C PHE A 191 5.94 17.95 -9.77
N PHE A 192 6.68 17.31 -8.87
CA PHE A 192 7.78 16.43 -9.28
C PHE A 192 7.27 15.28 -10.16
N ALA A 193 6.22 14.57 -9.73
CA ALA A 193 5.67 13.45 -10.48
C ALA A 193 5.12 13.88 -11.84
N VAL A 194 4.41 15.01 -11.93
CA VAL A 194 3.90 15.56 -13.20
C VAL A 194 5.04 15.89 -14.17
N LYS A 195 6.11 16.54 -13.69
CA LYS A 195 7.28 16.85 -14.52
C LYS A 195 8.01 15.59 -14.98
N LEU A 196 8.13 14.60 -14.11
CA LEU A 196 8.75 13.32 -14.44
C LEU A 196 7.92 12.55 -15.47
N TYR A 197 6.61 12.47 -15.26
CA TYR A 197 5.66 11.85 -16.19
C TYR A 197 5.70 12.51 -17.58
N ALA A 198 5.66 13.84 -17.62
CA ALA A 198 5.74 14.58 -18.89
C ALA A 198 7.05 14.31 -19.66
N LYS A 199 8.14 14.01 -18.96
CA LYS A 199 9.45 13.73 -19.56
C LYS A 199 9.61 12.28 -19.99
N LEU A 200 9.12 11.34 -19.19
CA LEU A 200 9.36 9.90 -19.37
C LEU A 200 8.20 9.19 -20.07
N ASN A 201 6.97 9.70 -19.91
CA ASN A 201 5.73 9.10 -20.41
C ASN A 201 5.57 7.64 -19.95
N ILE A 202 5.80 7.40 -18.66
CA ILE A 202 5.66 6.09 -17.99
C ILE A 202 4.92 6.26 -16.67
N PRO A 203 4.28 5.23 -16.12
CA PRO A 203 3.61 5.30 -14.82
C PRO A 203 4.56 5.74 -13.71
N ILE A 204 4.08 6.61 -12.81
CA ILE A 204 4.83 7.14 -11.68
C ILE A 204 4.11 6.82 -10.37
N GLY A 205 4.81 6.12 -9.48
CA GLY A 205 4.38 5.88 -8.11
C GLY A 205 5.13 6.76 -7.12
N ILE A 206 4.41 7.46 -6.25
CA ILE A 206 5.01 8.23 -5.15
C ILE A 206 4.59 7.61 -3.83
N ILE A 207 5.56 7.25 -3.00
CA ILE A 207 5.35 6.87 -1.61
C ILE A 207 5.73 8.08 -0.77
N ASN A 208 4.73 8.78 -0.24
CA ASN A 208 4.95 9.96 0.59
C ASN A 208 5.10 9.56 2.06
N SER A 209 6.27 9.82 2.62
CA SER A 209 6.64 9.56 4.02
C SER A 209 7.19 10.84 4.66
N SER A 210 6.46 11.94 4.53
CA SER A 210 6.83 13.23 5.10
C SER A 210 6.21 13.41 6.49
N TRP A 211 6.93 14.13 7.37
CA TRP A 211 6.43 14.47 8.71
C TRP A 211 7.02 15.80 9.18
N GLY A 212 6.20 16.84 9.15
CA GLY A 212 6.58 18.17 9.60
C GLY A 212 6.89 18.22 11.10
N GLY A 213 7.89 19.04 11.45
CA GLY A 213 8.34 19.19 12.84
C GLY A 213 9.27 18.06 13.33
N THR A 214 9.67 17.12 12.47
CA THR A 214 10.69 16.13 12.79
C THR A 214 12.10 16.70 12.54
N ARG A 215 13.11 16.13 13.22
CA ARG A 215 14.52 16.51 13.04
C ARG A 215 15.18 15.72 11.93
#